data_560b6a84aa7006141913dac208620343
#
_entry.id   560b6a84aa7006141913dac208620343
#
_cell.length_a   1.000
_cell.length_b   1.000
_cell.length_c   1.000
_cell.angle_alpha   90.00
_cell.angle_beta   90.00
_cell.angle_gamma   90.00
#
_symmetry.space_group_name_H-M   'P 1'
#
loop_
_entity.id
_entity.type
_entity.pdbx_description
1 polymer ?
#
loop_
_entity_poly.entity_id
_entity_poly.type
_entity_poly.pdbx_seq_one_letter_code
_entity_poly.pdbx_strand_id
1 'polypeptide(L)'
;KQLDIDPTASHVLAALSEGSFKKAFGKDRELYLEERRKLLKTLTGLSPGSILPILDFAEQIAADKTVLPDILEIFQAFYRDVMMMLQGRGDDDLVNLDLKDTIERVSGRENIASVLAKLEALFAVRHQLDRNVNRQLAMEVLLLKLAA
;
A
#
# COMPACT_ATOMS: atom_id res chain seq x y z
N LYS A 1 -23.64 13.78 -9.13
CA LYS A 1 -23.87 13.02 -8.90
C LYS A 1 -23.45 12.38 -7.89
N GLN A 2 -23.88 12.04 -7.34
CA GLN A 2 -23.53 11.65 -6.43
C GLN A 2 -23.15 10.59 -6.30
N LEU A 3 -22.81 10.34 -5.93
CA LEU A 3 -22.21 9.56 -5.77
C LEU A 3 -22.65 8.45 -5.28
N ASP A 4 -22.78 7.49 -5.92
CA ASP A 4 -23.12 6.21 -5.51
C ASP A 4 -21.95 5.47 -4.98
N ILE A 5 -21.24 6.06 -4.09
CA ILE A 5 -20.15 5.44 -3.37
C ILE A 5 -20.79 4.65 -2.22
N ASP A 6 -20.52 3.37 -2.15
CA ASP A 6 -21.07 2.58 -1.06
C ASP A 6 -20.41 2.97 0.28
N PRO A 7 -20.98 2.55 1.42
CA PRO A 7 -20.45 2.97 2.72
C PRO A 7 -19.00 2.56 2.95
N THR A 8 -18.58 1.41 2.40
CA THR A 8 -17.19 0.98 2.55
C THR A 8 -16.25 1.90 1.79
N ALA A 9 -16.62 2.25 0.55
CA ALA A 9 -15.79 3.16 -0.23
C ALA A 9 -15.73 4.54 0.43
N SER A 10 -16.84 5.02 0.99
CA SER A 10 -16.84 6.29 1.71
C SER A 10 -15.93 6.26 2.91
N HIS A 11 -15.93 5.16 3.65
CA HIS A 11 -15.04 4.99 4.79
C HIS A 11 -13.57 5.09 4.38
N VAL A 12 -13.21 4.37 3.31
CA VAL A 12 -11.83 4.38 2.80
C VAL A 12 -11.43 5.78 2.38
N LEU A 13 -12.28 6.45 1.60
CA LEU A 13 -11.95 7.78 1.12
C LEU A 13 -11.82 8.79 2.25
N ALA A 14 -12.69 8.68 3.26
CA ALA A 14 -12.60 9.58 4.41
C ALA A 14 -11.30 9.37 5.18
N ALA A 15 -10.88 8.12 5.36
CA ALA A 15 -9.65 7.82 6.08
C ALA A 15 -8.42 8.30 5.31
N LEU A 16 -8.45 8.24 3.99
CA LEU A 16 -7.32 8.62 3.16
C LEU A 16 -7.29 10.11 2.82
N SER A 17 -8.39 10.83 3.06
CA SER A 17 -8.50 12.22 2.60
C SER A 17 -7.54 13.16 3.34
N GLU A 18 -6.97 12.73 4.43
CA GLU A 18 -6.00 13.55 5.17
C GLU A 18 -4.60 13.48 4.58
N GLY A 19 -4.37 12.59 3.63
CA GLY A 19 -3.08 12.47 3.01
C GLY A 19 -3.00 13.18 1.68
N SER A 20 -1.96 12.89 0.93
CA SER A 20 -1.69 13.53 -0.35
C SER A 20 -2.29 12.80 -1.53
N PHE A 21 -3.14 11.81 -1.28
CA PHE A 21 -3.73 10.97 -2.32
C PHE A 21 -4.49 11.77 -3.37
N LYS A 22 -5.13 12.84 -2.94
CA LYS A 22 -5.91 13.67 -3.86
C LYS A 22 -5.08 14.25 -4.98
N LYS A 23 -3.80 14.52 -4.73
CA LYS A 23 -2.96 15.13 -5.74
C LYS A 23 -2.67 14.19 -6.89
N ALA A 24 -2.45 12.90 -6.58
CA ALA A 24 -2.06 11.94 -7.59
C ALA A 24 -3.20 11.58 -8.52
N PHE A 25 -4.41 11.44 -7.97
CA PHE A 25 -5.54 10.91 -8.72
C PHE A 25 -6.62 11.96 -8.98
N GLY A 26 -6.36 13.20 -8.57
CA GLY A 26 -7.25 14.30 -8.82
C GLY A 26 -8.62 14.09 -8.21
N LYS A 27 -9.65 14.34 -9.02
CA LYS A 27 -11.03 14.27 -8.56
C LYS A 27 -11.70 12.95 -8.84
N ASP A 28 -11.02 12.05 -9.55
CA ASP A 28 -11.63 10.78 -9.92
C ASP A 28 -11.42 9.77 -8.79
N ARG A 29 -12.41 9.74 -7.92
CA ARG A 29 -12.36 8.88 -6.74
C ARG A 29 -12.43 7.40 -7.07
N GLU A 30 -13.24 7.06 -8.08
CA GLU A 30 -13.37 5.67 -8.46
C GLU A 30 -12.09 5.15 -9.08
N LEU A 31 -11.46 5.97 -9.92
CA LEU A 31 -10.19 5.60 -10.50
C LEU A 31 -9.13 5.39 -9.43
N TYR A 32 -9.10 6.29 -8.44
CA TYR A 32 -8.17 6.14 -7.35
C TYR A 32 -8.39 4.83 -6.59
N LEU A 33 -9.64 4.54 -6.24
CA LEU A 33 -9.94 3.31 -5.48
C LEU A 33 -9.57 2.07 -6.29
N GLU A 34 -9.80 2.09 -7.58
CA GLU A 34 -9.48 0.96 -8.44
C GLU A 34 -7.98 0.76 -8.55
N GLU A 35 -7.23 1.83 -8.77
CA GLU A 35 -5.77 1.75 -8.86
C GLU A 35 -5.18 1.28 -7.55
N ARG A 36 -5.69 1.74 -6.43
CA ARG A 36 -5.27 1.30 -5.11
C ARG A 36 -5.44 -0.20 -4.95
N ARG A 37 -6.62 -0.71 -5.35
CA ARG A 37 -6.87 -2.15 -5.25
C ARG A 37 -5.91 -2.95 -6.13
N LYS A 38 -5.65 -2.47 -7.33
CA LYS A 38 -4.71 -3.14 -8.24
C LYS A 38 -3.31 -3.20 -7.64
N LEU A 39 -2.85 -2.08 -7.10
CA LEU A 39 -1.53 -2.02 -6.49
C LEU A 39 -1.41 -3.00 -5.32
N LEU A 40 -2.42 -3.02 -4.46
CA LEU A 40 -2.39 -3.89 -3.29
C LEU A 40 -2.55 -5.36 -3.67
N LYS A 41 -3.34 -5.64 -4.70
CA LYS A 41 -3.47 -7.00 -5.20
C LYS A 41 -2.14 -7.51 -5.73
N THR A 42 -1.45 -6.68 -6.50
CA THR A 42 -0.13 -7.06 -7.03
C THR A 42 0.86 -7.25 -5.89
N LEU A 43 0.89 -6.31 -4.95
CA LEU A 43 1.82 -6.38 -3.83
C LEU A 43 1.63 -7.67 -3.03
N THR A 44 0.38 -7.97 -2.67
CA THR A 44 0.09 -9.12 -1.81
C THR A 44 0.21 -10.45 -2.55
N GLY A 45 0.28 -10.40 -3.87
CA GLY A 45 0.51 -11.59 -4.68
C GLY A 45 1.97 -11.88 -4.97
N LEU A 46 2.88 -11.01 -4.56
CA LEU A 46 4.30 -11.25 -4.77
C LEU A 46 4.79 -12.39 -3.89
N SER A 47 5.72 -13.16 -4.44
CA SER A 47 6.29 -14.31 -3.75
C SER A 47 7.80 -14.13 -3.67
N PRO A 48 8.43 -14.43 -2.53
CA PRO A 48 9.89 -14.20 -2.41
C PRO A 48 10.71 -15.01 -3.37
N GLY A 49 10.18 -16.14 -3.86
CA GLY A 49 10.90 -16.97 -4.82
C GLY A 49 10.74 -16.54 -6.26
N SER A 50 9.89 -15.56 -6.55
CA SER A 50 9.59 -15.14 -7.93
C SER A 50 10.15 -13.75 -8.15
N ILE A 51 11.40 -13.69 -8.61
CA ILE A 51 12.12 -12.42 -8.74
C ILE A 51 11.56 -11.55 -9.87
N LEU A 52 11.23 -12.15 -11.03
CA LEU A 52 10.81 -11.33 -12.17
C LEU A 52 9.56 -10.49 -11.90
N PRO A 53 8.50 -11.03 -11.31
CA PRO A 53 7.36 -10.18 -10.97
C PRO A 53 7.71 -9.06 -10.00
N ILE A 54 8.63 -9.29 -9.08
CA ILE A 54 9.08 -8.26 -8.16
C ILE A 54 9.77 -7.13 -8.92
N LEU A 55 10.69 -7.48 -9.82
CA LEU A 55 11.41 -6.48 -10.60
C LEU A 55 10.47 -5.71 -11.53
N ASP A 56 9.52 -6.42 -12.16
CA ASP A 56 8.55 -5.77 -13.03
C ASP A 56 7.68 -4.77 -12.26
N PHE A 57 7.23 -5.15 -11.08
CA PHE A 57 6.41 -4.27 -10.26
C PHE A 57 7.22 -3.06 -9.79
N ALA A 58 8.49 -3.28 -9.43
CA ALA A 58 9.37 -2.19 -9.04
C ALA A 58 9.51 -1.17 -10.17
N GLU A 59 9.67 -1.65 -11.39
CA GLU A 59 9.78 -0.77 -12.55
C GLU A 59 8.51 0.04 -12.73
N GLN A 60 7.36 -0.60 -12.61
CA GLN A 60 6.07 0.07 -12.76
C GLN A 60 5.89 1.20 -11.74
N ILE A 61 6.12 0.91 -10.46
CA ILE A 61 5.84 1.90 -9.43
C ILE A 61 6.90 3.00 -9.38
N ALA A 62 8.10 2.73 -9.88
CA ALA A 62 9.18 3.72 -9.90
C ALA A 62 9.12 4.63 -11.12
N ALA A 63 8.24 4.34 -12.09
CA ALA A 63 8.23 5.04 -13.36
C ALA A 63 7.87 6.52 -13.23
N ASP A 64 6.97 6.85 -12.32
CA ASP A 64 6.50 8.23 -12.14
C ASP A 64 6.91 8.73 -10.76
N LYS A 65 7.88 9.62 -10.76
CA LYS A 65 8.44 10.18 -9.54
C LYS A 65 7.39 10.91 -8.70
N THR A 66 6.41 11.53 -9.35
CA THR A 66 5.42 12.33 -8.63
C THR A 66 4.36 11.48 -7.96
N VAL A 67 4.10 10.28 -8.48
CA VAL A 67 3.09 9.38 -7.94
C VAL A 67 3.66 8.43 -6.90
N LEU A 68 4.94 8.15 -6.98
CA LEU A 68 5.56 7.16 -6.11
C LEU A 68 5.32 7.39 -4.61
N PRO A 69 5.44 8.63 -4.08
CA PRO A 69 5.16 8.81 -2.65
C PRO A 69 3.76 8.38 -2.25
N ASP A 70 2.77 8.63 -3.12
CA ASP A 70 1.40 8.22 -2.82
C ASP A 70 1.24 6.71 -2.85
N ILE A 71 1.94 6.03 -3.76
CA ILE A 71 1.94 4.56 -3.79
C ILE A 71 2.50 4.01 -2.49
N LEU A 72 3.58 4.59 -2.00
CA LEU A 72 4.19 4.13 -0.75
C LEU A 72 3.26 4.37 0.45
N GLU A 73 2.49 5.46 0.43
CA GLU A 73 1.49 5.68 1.46
C GLU A 73 0.40 4.62 1.43
N ILE A 74 -0.01 4.21 0.23
CA ILE A 74 -1.00 3.13 0.09
C ILE A 74 -0.46 1.84 0.72
N PHE A 75 0.78 1.50 0.43
CA PHE A 75 1.40 0.30 1.01
C PHE A 75 1.50 0.41 2.53
N GLN A 76 1.89 1.58 3.02
CA GLN A 76 2.04 1.81 4.45
C GLN A 76 0.70 1.67 5.17
N ALA A 77 -0.36 2.25 4.60
CA ALA A 77 -1.69 2.14 5.19
C ALA A 77 -2.15 0.68 5.23
N PHE A 78 -1.83 -0.09 4.20
CA PHE A 78 -2.19 -1.50 4.17
C PHE A 78 -1.51 -2.29 5.29
N TYR A 79 -0.19 -2.14 5.44
CA TYR A 79 0.51 -2.88 6.49
C TYR A 79 0.14 -2.37 7.88
N ARG A 80 -0.25 -1.11 8.00
CA ARG A 80 -0.79 -0.62 9.27
C ARG A 80 -2.09 -1.35 9.61
N ASP A 81 -2.94 -1.57 8.59
CA ASP A 81 -4.17 -2.34 8.80
C ASP A 81 -3.86 -3.77 9.22
N VAL A 82 -2.85 -4.40 8.59
CA VAL A 82 -2.44 -5.74 8.99
C VAL A 82 -2.01 -5.74 10.46
N MET A 83 -1.26 -4.73 10.86
CA MET A 83 -0.82 -4.59 12.24
C MET A 83 -2.02 -4.46 13.19
N MET A 84 -3.01 -3.65 12.81
CA MET A 84 -4.22 -3.48 13.63
C MET A 84 -4.95 -4.81 13.80
N MET A 85 -5.07 -5.57 12.73
CA MET A 85 -5.74 -6.86 12.80
C MET A 85 -4.96 -7.85 13.66
N LEU A 86 -3.64 -7.86 13.56
CA LEU A 86 -2.81 -8.71 14.39
C LEU A 86 -2.94 -8.39 15.87
N GLN A 87 -3.28 -7.15 16.18
CA GLN A 87 -3.51 -6.71 17.56
C GLN A 87 -4.95 -6.93 18.02
N GLY A 88 -5.80 -7.52 17.18
CA GLY A 88 -7.19 -7.78 17.55
C GLY A 88 -8.09 -6.56 17.53
N ARG A 89 -7.70 -5.51 16.77
CA ARG A 89 -8.50 -4.29 16.69
C ARG A 89 -9.73 -4.51 15.81
N GLY A 90 -10.76 -3.72 16.06
CA GLY A 90 -12.00 -3.85 15.31
C GLY A 90 -11.95 -3.25 13.92
N ASP A 91 -13.00 -3.50 13.15
CA ASP A 91 -13.07 -3.05 11.75
C ASP A 91 -12.96 -1.53 11.63
N ASP A 92 -13.47 -0.80 12.60
CA ASP A 92 -13.46 0.66 12.54
C ASP A 92 -12.04 1.24 12.54
N ASP A 93 -11.06 0.47 12.99
CA ASP A 93 -9.68 0.90 13.01
C ASP A 93 -8.97 0.69 11.68
N LEU A 94 -9.61 0.02 10.72
CA LEU A 94 -9.00 -0.28 9.43
C LEU A 94 -9.24 0.85 8.44
N VAL A 95 -8.17 1.24 7.72
CA VAL A 95 -8.28 2.20 6.63
C VAL A 95 -8.86 1.52 5.39
N ASN A 96 -8.36 0.33 5.07
CA ASN A 96 -8.72 -0.39 3.84
C ASN A 96 -9.82 -1.40 4.12
N LEU A 97 -10.96 -0.92 4.60
CA LEU A 97 -12.07 -1.79 5.01
C LEU A 97 -12.59 -2.64 3.86
N ASP A 98 -12.52 -2.13 2.63
CA ASP A 98 -12.97 -2.86 1.45
C ASP A 98 -12.05 -4.04 1.12
N LEU A 99 -10.87 -4.11 1.72
CA LEU A 99 -9.91 -5.18 1.51
C LEU A 99 -9.73 -6.03 2.76
N LYS A 100 -10.74 -6.08 3.60
CA LYS A 100 -10.65 -6.81 4.87
C LYS A 100 -10.24 -8.25 4.68
N ASP A 101 -10.79 -8.92 3.66
CA ASP A 101 -10.45 -10.33 3.42
C ASP A 101 -8.97 -10.49 3.06
N THR A 102 -8.44 -9.57 2.27
CA THR A 102 -7.01 -9.58 1.93
C THR A 102 -6.16 -9.34 3.18
N ILE A 103 -6.57 -8.40 4.02
CA ILE A 103 -5.86 -8.11 5.26
C ILE A 103 -5.86 -9.33 6.16
N GLU A 104 -6.98 -10.02 6.27
CA GLU A 104 -7.06 -11.23 7.08
C GLU A 104 -6.12 -12.31 6.56
N ARG A 105 -6.09 -12.49 5.25
CA ARG A 105 -5.23 -13.51 4.63
C ARG A 105 -3.75 -13.20 4.89
N VAL A 106 -3.36 -11.94 4.73
CA VAL A 106 -1.98 -11.52 4.96
C VAL A 106 -1.64 -11.65 6.44
N SER A 107 -2.56 -11.25 7.34
CA SER A 107 -2.34 -11.39 8.78
C SER A 107 -2.07 -12.83 9.18
N GLY A 108 -2.69 -13.79 8.49
CA GLY A 108 -2.53 -15.20 8.81
C GLY A 108 -1.13 -15.73 8.54
N ARG A 109 -0.34 -15.02 7.76
CA ARG A 109 1.03 -15.45 7.45
C ARG A 109 2.09 -14.45 7.91
N GLU A 110 1.69 -13.44 8.67
CA GLU A 110 2.60 -12.45 9.24
C GLU A 110 2.52 -12.50 10.76
N ASN A 111 3.46 -11.83 11.40
CA ASN A 111 3.39 -11.58 12.82
C ASN A 111 3.74 -10.12 13.07
N ILE A 112 3.60 -9.68 14.32
CA ILE A 112 3.84 -8.27 14.65
C ILE A 112 5.26 -7.85 14.26
N ALA A 113 6.25 -8.70 14.54
CA ALA A 113 7.64 -8.37 14.23
C ALA A 113 7.88 -8.22 12.73
N SER A 114 7.31 -9.12 11.91
CA SER A 114 7.52 -9.05 10.47
C SER A 114 6.82 -7.84 9.86
N VAL A 115 5.62 -7.52 10.32
CA VAL A 115 4.90 -6.35 9.81
C VAL A 115 5.61 -5.06 10.24
N LEU A 116 6.11 -5.02 11.47
CA LEU A 116 6.85 -3.86 11.94
C LEU A 116 8.09 -3.61 11.08
N ALA A 117 8.81 -4.70 10.76
CA ALA A 117 9.99 -4.59 9.88
C ALA A 117 9.62 -4.03 8.51
N LYS A 118 8.47 -4.46 7.96
CA LYS A 118 8.01 -3.97 6.67
C LYS A 118 7.62 -2.49 6.75
N LEU A 119 6.96 -2.07 7.82
CA LEU A 119 6.64 -0.67 8.01
C LEU A 119 7.90 0.18 8.14
N GLU A 120 8.90 -0.32 8.84
CA GLU A 120 10.17 0.38 8.97
C GLU A 120 10.87 0.52 7.62
N ALA A 121 10.82 -0.53 6.80
CA ALA A 121 11.42 -0.48 5.46
C ALA A 121 10.73 0.56 4.59
N LEU A 122 9.39 0.65 4.66
CA LEU A 122 8.65 1.65 3.93
C LEU A 122 9.01 3.06 4.38
N PHE A 123 9.11 3.26 5.68
CA PHE A 123 9.47 4.54 6.23
C PHE A 123 10.86 4.97 5.79
N ALA A 124 11.83 4.06 5.84
CA ALA A 124 13.20 4.34 5.45
C ALA A 124 13.29 4.72 3.97
N VAL A 125 12.56 4.01 3.11
CA VAL A 125 12.60 4.28 1.68
C VAL A 125 12.01 5.66 1.37
N ARG A 126 10.94 6.06 2.05
CA ARG A 126 10.35 7.36 1.84
C ARG A 126 11.35 8.48 2.16
N HIS A 127 12.16 8.28 3.18
CA HIS A 127 13.24 9.22 3.48
C HIS A 127 14.31 9.24 2.40
N GLN A 128 14.66 8.07 1.86
CA GLN A 128 15.69 7.98 0.83
C GLN A 128 15.26 8.68 -0.46
N LEU A 129 13.97 8.64 -0.78
CA LEU A 129 13.47 9.24 -2.02
C LEU A 129 13.60 10.76 -2.05
N ASP A 130 13.74 11.39 -0.90
CA ASP A 130 13.99 12.82 -0.84
C ASP A 130 15.41 13.17 -1.22
N ARG A 131 16.26 12.17 -1.37
CA ARG A 131 17.65 12.34 -1.78
C ARG A 131 17.81 11.85 -3.21
N ASN A 132 18.95 12.09 -3.77
CA ASN A 132 19.20 11.74 -5.16
C ASN A 132 19.54 10.24 -5.29
N VAL A 133 18.53 9.37 -5.13
CA VAL A 133 18.73 7.93 -5.19
C VAL A 133 18.11 7.35 -6.46
N ASN A 134 18.54 6.15 -6.82
CA ASN A 134 17.97 5.39 -7.93
C ASN A 134 16.63 4.83 -7.47
N ARG A 135 15.54 5.39 -8.00
CA ARG A 135 14.18 5.01 -7.58
C ARG A 135 13.88 3.54 -7.84
N GLN A 136 14.26 3.06 -9.03
CA GLN A 136 13.95 1.67 -9.37
C GLN A 136 14.69 0.70 -8.46
N LEU A 137 15.95 0.92 -8.22
CA LEU A 137 16.71 0.07 -7.32
C LEU A 137 16.15 0.10 -5.91
N ALA A 138 15.77 1.29 -5.44
CA ALA A 138 15.17 1.42 -4.10
C ALA A 138 13.88 0.61 -4.02
N MET A 139 13.06 0.63 -5.07
CA MET A 139 11.82 -0.14 -5.09
C MET A 139 12.08 -1.63 -5.19
N GLU A 140 13.09 -2.06 -5.94
CA GLU A 140 13.45 -3.46 -6.01
C GLU A 140 13.82 -4.00 -4.63
N VAL A 141 14.65 -3.27 -3.92
CA VAL A 141 15.07 -3.68 -2.57
C VAL A 141 13.87 -3.70 -1.62
N LEU A 142 13.04 -2.66 -1.68
CA LEU A 142 11.85 -2.59 -0.83
C LEU A 142 10.91 -3.76 -1.08
N LEU A 143 10.61 -4.03 -2.35
CA LEU A 143 9.63 -5.08 -2.68
C LEU A 143 10.15 -6.47 -2.30
N LEU A 144 11.46 -6.68 -2.38
CA LEU A 144 12.03 -7.92 -1.89
C LEU A 144 11.75 -8.11 -0.40
N LYS A 145 11.84 -7.04 0.37
CA LYS A 145 11.53 -7.10 1.80
C LYS A 145 10.05 -7.31 2.06
N LEU A 146 9.20 -6.65 1.27
CA LEU A 146 7.76 -6.76 1.47
C LEU A 146 7.23 -8.13 1.05
N ALA A 147 7.87 -8.77 0.08
CA ALA A 147 7.47 -10.09 -0.40
C ALA A 147 7.92 -11.23 0.52
N ALA A 148 8.88 -10.95 1.39
CA ALA A 148 9.45 -11.99 2.25
C ALA A 148 8.48 -12.53 3.28
#